data_fcbfb08d1e8812025ddda86524a6ecb3
#
_entry.id   fcbfb08d1e8812025ddda86524a6ecb3
#
_cell.length_a   1.000
_cell.length_b   1.000
_cell.length_c   1.000
_cell.angle_alpha   90.00
_cell.angle_beta   90.00
_cell.angle_gamma   90.00
#
_symmetry.space_group_name_H-M   'P 1'
#
loop_
_entity.id
_entity.type
_entity.pdbx_description
1 polymer ?
#
loop_
_entity_poly.entity_id
_entity_poly.type
_entity_poly.pdbx_seq_one_letter_code
_entity_poly.pdbx_strand_id
1 'polypeptide(L)' 'NKQPETKTEQVSSKPANKDFLFTDGYTMENVTQAAQDYLKSSGHAGECIPIKDNEGIYLGMRVIFY' A
#
# COMPACT_ATOMS: atom_id res chain seq x y z
N ASN A 1 -10.00 4.32 27.05
CA ASN A 1 -10.09 4.41 26.43
C ASN A 1 -9.79 4.49 25.62
N LYS A 2 -9.78 4.48 25.83
CA LYS A 2 -9.69 4.62 25.04
C LYS A 2 -9.31 4.57 24.12
N GLN A 3 -9.09 4.61 24.26
CA GLN A 3 -8.89 4.71 23.42
C GLN A 3 -8.61 4.96 22.59
N PRO A 4 -8.64 5.08 23.01
CA PRO A 4 -8.45 5.41 22.15
C PRO A 4 -8.16 5.67 21.35
N GLU A 5 -8.05 5.87 21.54
CA GLU A 5 -8.09 6.19 20.80
C GLU A 5 -7.87 6.29 19.89
N THR A 6 -7.71 6.31 20.39
CA THR A 6 -7.75 6.46 19.52
C THR A 6 -7.72 6.52 18.72
N LYS A 7 -7.61 6.67 18.84
CA LYS A 7 -7.76 6.80 18.05
C LYS A 7 -7.93 7.03 17.19
N THR A 8 -7.82 7.21 17.42
CA THR A 8 -8.14 7.47 16.63
C THR A 8 -8.13 7.80 15.88
N GLU A 9 -7.97 8.04 15.99
CA GLU A 9 -8.02 8.35 15.31
C GLU A 9 -7.93 8.49 14.45
N GLN A 10 -7.76 8.48 14.64
CA GLN A 10 -7.72 8.54 13.80
C GLN A 10 -8.10 8.75 13.05
N VAL A 11 -8.21 8.93 13.45
CA VAL A 11 -8.69 9.04 12.70
C VAL A 11 -8.37 9.32 11.81
N SER A 12 -7.93 9.27 11.95
CA SER A 12 -7.75 9.78 10.84
C SER A 12 -7.94 9.17 9.65
N SER A 13 -7.98 9.19 9.22
CA SER A 13 -8.51 9.20 7.94
C SER A 13 -7.61 8.69 6.84
N LYS A 14 -6.34 8.55 7.10
CA LYS A 14 -5.37 8.09 6.11
C LYS A 14 -5.39 6.55 6.05
N PRO A 15 -5.57 5.96 4.85
CA PRO A 15 -5.56 4.50 4.73
C PRO A 15 -4.19 3.92 5.07
N ALA A 16 -4.16 2.67 5.47
CA ALA A 16 -2.91 1.98 5.74
C ALA A 16 -2.15 1.71 4.45
N ASN A 17 -0.82 1.79 4.51
CA ASN A 17 0.02 1.39 3.40
C ASN A 17 -0.21 -0.08 3.10
N LYS A 18 -0.07 -0.47 1.82
CA LYS A 18 -0.35 -1.84 1.42
C LYS A 18 0.70 -2.32 0.44
N ASP A 19 1.13 -3.56 0.61
CA ASP A 19 2.08 -4.21 -0.28
C ASP A 19 1.35 -5.20 -1.16
N PHE A 20 1.64 -5.16 -2.46
CA PHE A 20 1.12 -6.11 -3.45
C PHE A 20 2.29 -6.95 -3.90
N LEU A 21 2.36 -8.19 -3.41
CA LEU A 21 3.54 -9.04 -3.60
C LEU A 21 3.25 -10.17 -4.58
N PHE A 22 4.28 -10.57 -5.32
CA PHE A 22 4.14 -11.71 -6.23
C PHE A 22 3.78 -12.98 -5.47
N THR A 23 4.26 -13.11 -4.22
CA THR A 23 3.92 -14.26 -3.38
C THR A 23 2.45 -14.28 -2.99
N ASP A 24 1.75 -13.16 -3.14
CA ASP A 24 0.33 -13.07 -2.87
C ASP A 24 -0.53 -13.36 -4.12
N GLY A 25 0.12 -13.70 -5.23
CA GLY A 25 -0.59 -14.05 -6.44
C GLY A 25 -0.57 -13.00 -7.53
N TYR A 26 0.06 -11.85 -7.30
CA TYR A 26 0.17 -10.83 -8.34
C TYR A 26 1.32 -11.19 -9.30
N THR A 27 1.23 -10.66 -10.50
CA THR A 27 2.27 -10.86 -11.53
C THR A 27 2.89 -9.53 -11.88
N MET A 28 4.01 -9.56 -12.59
CA MET A 28 4.65 -8.33 -13.06
C MET A 28 3.72 -7.54 -13.99
N GLU A 29 2.78 -8.23 -14.64
CA GLU A 29 1.85 -7.56 -15.56
C GLU A 29 0.73 -6.85 -14.84
N ASN A 30 0.28 -7.36 -13.68
CA ASN A 30 -0.89 -6.79 -13.04
C ASN A 30 -0.60 -6.10 -11.71
N VAL A 31 0.61 -6.28 -11.15
CA VAL A 31 0.91 -5.75 -9.82
C VAL A 31 0.83 -4.22 -9.80
N THR A 32 1.33 -3.56 -10.84
CA THR A 32 1.31 -2.10 -10.91
C THR A 32 -0.13 -1.61 -11.01
N GLN A 33 -0.92 -2.26 -11.84
CA GLN A 33 -2.33 -1.87 -11.99
C GLN A 33 -3.09 -2.07 -10.68
N ALA A 34 -2.86 -3.19 -9.99
CA ALA A 34 -3.51 -3.45 -8.71
C ALA A 34 -3.17 -2.37 -7.69
N ALA A 35 -1.89 -1.98 -7.62
CA ALA A 35 -1.45 -0.95 -6.69
C ALA A 35 -2.09 0.40 -7.04
N GLN A 36 -2.12 0.75 -8.32
CA GLN A 36 -2.71 2.01 -8.75
C GLN A 36 -4.22 2.05 -8.49
N ASP A 37 -4.91 0.93 -8.72
CA ASP A 37 -6.36 0.86 -8.47
C ASP A 37 -6.66 1.03 -6.98
N TYR A 38 -5.83 0.43 -6.13
CA TYR A 38 -6.00 0.58 -4.69
C TYR A 38 -5.82 2.05 -4.28
N LEU A 39 -4.76 2.68 -4.80
CA LEU A 39 -4.49 4.09 -4.50
C LEU A 39 -5.65 4.97 -4.97
N LYS A 40 -6.13 4.76 -6.18
CA LYS A 40 -7.22 5.57 -6.72
C LYS A 40 -8.51 5.38 -5.95
N SER A 41 -8.84 4.16 -5.59
CA SER A 41 -10.09 3.89 -4.91
C SER A 41 -10.09 4.41 -3.48
N SER A 42 -8.91 4.67 -2.92
CA SER A 42 -8.81 5.21 -1.56
C SER A 42 -9.24 6.67 -1.48
N GLY A 43 -9.10 7.40 -2.57
CA GLY A 43 -9.40 8.84 -2.58
C GLY A 43 -8.36 9.70 -1.89
N HIS A 44 -7.19 9.13 -1.54
CA HIS A 44 -6.12 9.85 -0.85
C HIS A 44 -4.89 9.99 -1.73
N ALA A 45 -4.13 11.04 -1.47
CA ALA A 45 -2.84 11.23 -2.15
C ALA A 45 -1.83 10.20 -1.65
N GLY A 46 -1.00 9.73 -2.55
CA GLY A 46 0.02 8.75 -2.22
C GLY A 46 0.84 8.40 -3.44
N GLU A 47 1.62 7.34 -3.33
CA GLU A 47 2.46 6.89 -4.43
C GLU A 47 2.60 5.38 -4.40
N CYS A 48 2.97 4.81 -5.55
CA CYS A 48 3.28 3.39 -5.68
C CYS A 48 4.76 3.26 -5.95
N ILE A 49 5.46 2.45 -5.15
CA ILE A 49 6.90 2.26 -5.32
C ILE A 49 7.20 0.77 -5.43
N PRO A 50 8.26 0.40 -6.15
CA PRO A 50 8.64 -1.01 -6.24
C PRO A 50 9.28 -1.48 -4.94
N ILE A 51 9.01 -2.73 -4.58
CA ILE A 51 9.61 -3.38 -3.41
C ILE A 51 10.71 -4.31 -3.92
N LYS A 52 11.91 -4.16 -3.37
CA LYS A 52 13.05 -5.00 -3.74
C LYS A 52 13.72 -5.53 -2.49
N ASP A 53 14.32 -6.71 -2.62
CA ASP A 53 15.07 -7.29 -1.51
C ASP A 53 16.51 -6.76 -1.50
N ASN A 54 17.33 -7.30 -0.60
CA ASN A 54 18.72 -6.86 -0.45
C ASN A 54 19.57 -7.12 -1.68
N GLU A 55 19.11 -8.01 -2.55
CA GLU A 55 19.84 -8.37 -3.77
C GLU A 55 19.30 -7.64 -4.99
N GLY A 56 18.33 -6.76 -4.79
CA GLY A 56 17.73 -6.01 -5.88
C GLY A 56 16.65 -6.77 -6.64
N ILE A 57 16.19 -7.89 -6.11
CA ILE A 57 15.14 -8.68 -6.75
C ILE A 57 13.79 -8.00 -6.52
N TYR A 58 13.04 -7.79 -7.58
CA TYR A 58 11.74 -7.13 -7.55
C TYR A 58 10.70 -8.07 -6.92
N LEU A 59 10.07 -7.63 -5.84
CA LEU A 59 9.14 -8.46 -5.07
C LEU A 59 7.68 -8.07 -5.27
N GLY A 60 7.42 -6.85 -5.69
CA GLY A 60 6.05 -6.36 -5.86
C GLY A 60 6.01 -4.85 -5.79
N MET A 61 4.83 -4.31 -5.48
CA MET A 61 4.63 -2.86 -5.38
C MET A 61 4.08 -2.50 -4.01
N ARG A 62 4.48 -1.34 -3.51
CA ARG A 62 3.97 -0.80 -2.24
C ARG A 62 3.22 0.48 -2.51
N VAL A 63 2.04 0.61 -1.92
CA VAL A 63 1.27 1.85 -1.94
C VAL A 63 1.51 2.57 -0.61
N ILE A 64 1.99 3.80 -0.70
CA ILE A 64 2.28 4.64 0.47
C ILE A 64 1.37 5.85 0.40
N PHE A 65 0.67 6.15 1.49
CA PHE A 65 -0.21 7.32 1.57
C PHE A 65 0.51 8.44 2.32
N TYR A 66 0.28 9.65 1.87
CA TYR A 66 0.91 10.84 2.47
C TYR A 66 0.20 11.32 3.71
#